data_0afef924b0fe0582d27c54282536430c
#
_entry.id   0afef924b0fe0582d27c54282536430c
#
_cell.length_a   1.000
_cell.length_b   1.000
_cell.length_c   1.000
_cell.angle_alpha   90.00
_cell.angle_beta   90.00
_cell.angle_gamma   90.00
#
_symmetry.space_group_name_H-M   'P 1'
#
loop_
_entity.id
_entity.type
_entity.pdbx_description
1 polymer ?
#
loop_
_entity_poly.entity_id
_entity_poly.type
_entity_poly.pdbx_seq_one_letter_code
_entity_poly.pdbx_strand_id
1 'polypeptide(L)'
;MKHLLLVLLAMISYSLQKTMAQESILPIDPKVRIGKLDNGLTYYIRKNALPENRADFYFAQKVGSIQEESNQLGLAHFLEHMCFNGTAHFPGNSLEQYLKRIGVSPNASTAMDETVYHMCDVPVDIPGAIDTCLLILHDWSNDLTLDPVEIDKERGVVHEEWRTRMTAMLRFQEQMLPIMYAGSKYGVSLPIGKMDIIMNFEPQTLRDYYEKWYRPDLQAIIVVGDIDVDSIEAQIKKLFADIPAQPNAAKREYFPVYDHKDPIIFIAQDKEKTDIEFVVFNKHDATPDSLKNYSDYLRKDYATQVISRMLEQRLYERSQTAHPRSEERRVG
;
A
#
# COMPACT_ATOMS: atom_id res chain seq x y z
N MET A 1 -17.73 -52.33 -19.82
CA MET A 1 -16.46 -52.49 -19.09
C MET A 1 -15.29 -51.71 -19.68
N LYS A 2 -14.96 -51.78 -20.98
CA LYS A 2 -13.82 -51.06 -21.57
C LYS A 2 -13.90 -49.52 -21.39
N HIS A 3 -15.06 -48.92 -21.55
CA HIS A 3 -15.22 -47.47 -21.37
C HIS A 3 -15.07 -46.99 -19.91
N LEU A 4 -15.53 -47.82 -18.95
CA LEU A 4 -15.39 -47.54 -17.51
C LEU A 4 -13.91 -47.56 -17.07
N LEU A 5 -13.13 -48.49 -17.65
CA LEU A 5 -11.68 -48.63 -17.40
C LEU A 5 -10.91 -47.44 -17.96
N LEU A 6 -11.30 -46.94 -19.14
CA LEU A 6 -10.68 -45.72 -19.74
C LEU A 6 -10.97 -44.44 -18.95
N VAL A 7 -12.19 -44.31 -18.44
CA VAL A 7 -12.56 -43.18 -17.58
C VAL A 7 -11.82 -43.22 -16.23
N LEU A 8 -11.68 -44.42 -15.64
CA LEU A 8 -10.92 -44.63 -14.41
C LEU A 8 -9.42 -44.33 -14.62
N LEU A 9 -8.83 -44.79 -15.74
CA LEU A 9 -7.44 -44.47 -16.09
C LEU A 9 -7.23 -42.98 -16.36
N ALA A 10 -8.18 -42.30 -17.00
CA ALA A 10 -8.14 -40.86 -17.21
C ALA A 10 -8.27 -40.07 -15.88
N MET A 11 -9.10 -40.53 -14.96
CA MET A 11 -9.20 -39.92 -13.63
C MET A 11 -7.95 -40.17 -12.77
N ILE A 12 -7.36 -41.38 -12.87
CA ILE A 12 -6.10 -41.70 -12.18
C ILE A 12 -4.94 -40.89 -12.76
N SER A 13 -4.84 -40.76 -14.09
CA SER A 13 -3.82 -39.91 -14.70
C SER A 13 -4.00 -38.43 -14.41
N TYR A 14 -5.23 -37.95 -14.32
CA TYR A 14 -5.55 -36.57 -13.92
C TYR A 14 -5.22 -36.30 -12.44
N SER A 15 -5.49 -37.27 -11.55
CA SER A 15 -5.11 -37.18 -10.14
C SER A 15 -3.59 -37.29 -9.93
N LEU A 16 -2.90 -38.16 -10.71
CA LEU A 16 -1.43 -38.23 -10.69
C LEU A 16 -0.76 -36.96 -11.26
N GLN A 17 -1.33 -36.33 -12.28
CA GLN A 17 -0.84 -35.04 -12.77
C GLN A 17 -1.02 -33.92 -11.75
N LYS A 18 -2.09 -33.93 -10.93
CA LYS A 18 -2.24 -33.01 -9.81
C LYS A 18 -1.19 -33.22 -8.71
N THR A 19 -0.75 -34.46 -8.48
CA THR A 19 0.27 -34.79 -7.48
C THR A 19 1.68 -34.44 -7.94
N MET A 20 1.89 -34.20 -9.24
CA MET A 20 3.21 -33.91 -9.84
C MET A 20 3.42 -32.43 -10.19
N ALA A 21 2.41 -31.58 -10.03
CA ALA A 21 2.63 -30.14 -10.07
C ALA A 21 3.17 -29.70 -8.72
N GLN A 22 4.43 -30.00 -8.46
CA GLN A 22 5.16 -29.48 -7.31
C GLN A 22 5.06 -27.97 -7.35
N GLU A 23 4.39 -27.37 -6.36
CA GLU A 23 4.28 -25.93 -6.21
C GLU A 23 5.70 -25.37 -6.16
N SER A 24 6.16 -24.79 -7.25
CA SER A 24 7.49 -24.22 -7.32
C SER A 24 7.47 -22.81 -6.74
N ILE A 25 8.37 -22.56 -5.82
CA ILE A 25 8.64 -21.19 -5.36
C ILE A 25 9.17 -20.40 -6.56
N LEU A 26 8.62 -19.21 -6.76
CA LEU A 26 9.09 -18.31 -7.81
C LEU A 26 10.53 -17.88 -7.49
N PRO A 27 11.44 -17.94 -8.45
CA PRO A 27 12.79 -17.48 -8.22
C PRO A 27 12.80 -15.96 -8.03
N ILE A 28 13.58 -15.50 -7.07
CA ILE A 28 13.87 -14.06 -6.92
C ILE A 28 14.74 -13.65 -8.12
N ASP A 29 14.47 -12.48 -8.71
CA ASP A 29 15.34 -11.93 -9.77
C ASP A 29 16.77 -11.79 -9.22
N PRO A 30 17.77 -12.49 -9.78
CA PRO A 30 19.15 -12.46 -9.29
C PRO A 30 19.81 -11.08 -9.43
N LYS A 31 19.20 -10.17 -10.17
CA LYS A 31 19.66 -8.78 -10.31
C LYS A 31 19.20 -7.88 -9.16
N VAL A 32 18.29 -8.34 -8.30
CA VAL A 32 17.87 -7.62 -7.11
C VAL A 32 18.81 -7.94 -5.96
N ARG A 33 19.52 -6.94 -5.48
CA ARG A 33 20.28 -7.01 -4.22
C ARG A 33 19.30 -6.81 -3.06
N ILE A 34 19.15 -7.82 -2.22
CA ILE A 34 18.31 -7.77 -1.02
C ILE A 34 19.21 -7.89 0.19
N GLY A 35 18.99 -7.04 1.18
CA GLY A 35 19.71 -7.13 2.45
C GLY A 35 18.86 -6.65 3.62
N LYS A 36 19.37 -6.91 4.82
CA LYS A 36 18.76 -6.47 6.07
C LYS A 36 19.86 -5.96 7.00
N LEU A 37 19.65 -4.79 7.59
CA LEU A 37 20.54 -4.20 8.56
C LEU A 37 20.33 -4.85 9.95
N ASP A 38 21.31 -4.69 10.83
CA ASP A 38 21.26 -5.22 12.20
C ASP A 38 20.09 -4.63 13.01
N ASN A 39 19.67 -3.40 12.70
CA ASN A 39 18.52 -2.75 13.32
C ASN A 39 17.16 -3.25 12.80
N GLY A 40 17.15 -4.10 11.77
CA GLY A 40 15.94 -4.69 11.20
C GLY A 40 15.46 -4.11 9.89
N LEU A 41 16.01 -2.96 9.44
CA LEU A 41 15.63 -2.33 8.17
C LEU A 41 16.01 -3.22 7.00
N THR A 42 15.08 -3.37 6.05
CA THR A 42 15.27 -4.16 4.83
C THR A 42 15.57 -3.22 3.66
N TYR A 43 16.39 -3.64 2.70
CA TYR A 43 16.60 -2.88 1.47
C TYR A 43 16.56 -3.76 0.24
N TYR A 44 16.12 -3.16 -0.85
CA TYR A 44 16.07 -3.75 -2.19
C TYR A 44 16.73 -2.79 -3.17
N ILE A 45 17.73 -3.26 -3.90
CA ILE A 45 18.44 -2.43 -4.88
C ILE A 45 18.50 -3.18 -6.21
N ARG A 46 18.11 -2.51 -7.29
CA ARG A 46 18.15 -3.11 -8.62
C ARG A 46 18.67 -2.12 -9.66
N LYS A 47 19.72 -2.50 -10.38
CA LYS A 47 20.14 -1.73 -11.54
C LYS A 47 19.13 -1.86 -12.67
N ASN A 48 18.67 -0.72 -13.20
CA ASN A 48 17.86 -0.61 -14.40
C ASN A 48 18.29 0.63 -15.18
N ALA A 49 18.99 0.46 -16.28
CA ALA A 49 19.56 1.56 -17.07
C ALA A 49 18.55 2.18 -18.06
N LEU A 50 17.26 1.93 -17.92
CA LEU A 50 16.21 2.50 -18.75
C LEU A 50 15.11 3.09 -17.87
N PRO A 51 14.94 4.44 -17.92
CA PRO A 51 15.70 5.42 -18.69
C PRO A 51 17.11 5.64 -18.16
N GLU A 52 18.03 6.04 -19.02
CA GLU A 52 19.42 6.36 -18.61
C GLU A 52 19.47 7.55 -17.65
N ASN A 53 20.40 7.53 -16.72
CA ASN A 53 20.62 8.57 -15.71
C ASN A 53 19.39 8.89 -14.84
N ARG A 54 18.54 7.90 -14.60
CA ARG A 54 17.35 8.03 -13.74
C ARG A 54 17.28 6.91 -12.72
N ALA A 55 16.77 7.25 -11.54
CA ALA A 55 16.46 6.27 -10.50
C ALA A 55 15.23 6.67 -9.69
N ASP A 56 14.57 5.65 -9.17
CA ASP A 56 13.44 5.76 -8.26
C ASP A 56 13.87 5.35 -6.85
N PHE A 57 13.44 6.12 -5.88
CA PHE A 57 13.72 5.92 -4.46
C PHE A 57 12.39 5.78 -3.72
N TYR A 58 12.23 4.66 -3.00
CA TYR A 58 11.04 4.40 -2.19
C TYR A 58 11.41 4.14 -0.73
N PHE A 59 10.59 4.66 0.15
CA PHE A 59 10.52 4.28 1.55
C PHE A 59 9.15 3.65 1.81
N ALA A 60 9.15 2.37 2.14
CA ALA A 60 7.94 1.61 2.44
C ALA A 60 7.85 1.34 3.95
N GLN A 61 6.77 1.80 4.55
CA GLN A 61 6.44 1.60 5.95
C GLN A 61 5.32 0.57 6.04
N LYS A 62 5.55 -0.56 6.72
CA LYS A 62 4.55 -1.63 6.90
C LYS A 62 3.54 -1.29 8.00
N VAL A 63 3.06 -0.06 8.00
CA VAL A 63 2.10 0.50 8.95
C VAL A 63 1.22 1.52 8.23
N GLY A 64 -0.06 1.49 8.50
CA GLY A 64 -1.05 2.42 7.98
C GLY A 64 -2.13 2.71 9.03
N SER A 65 -3.30 3.16 8.58
CA SER A 65 -4.38 3.59 9.48
C SER A 65 -4.94 2.47 10.36
N ILE A 66 -4.74 1.21 10.00
CA ILE A 66 -5.23 0.07 10.81
C ILE A 66 -4.52 -0.05 12.16
N GLN A 67 -3.32 0.53 12.31
CA GLN A 67 -2.57 0.53 13.56
C GLN A 67 -2.94 1.70 14.50
N GLU A 68 -3.73 2.64 14.03
CA GLU A 68 -4.18 3.79 14.84
C GLU A 68 -5.02 3.35 16.05
N GLU A 69 -4.89 4.04 17.14
CA GLU A 69 -5.78 3.93 18.30
C GLU A 69 -7.05 4.78 18.07
N SER A 70 -8.07 4.63 18.92
CA SER A 70 -9.35 5.30 18.73
C SER A 70 -9.25 6.84 18.74
N ASN A 71 -8.25 7.40 19.41
CA ASN A 71 -7.94 8.84 19.44
C ASN A 71 -6.92 9.26 18.36
N GLN A 72 -6.54 8.35 17.47
CA GLN A 72 -5.53 8.57 16.44
C GLN A 72 -6.08 8.43 15.01
N LEU A 73 -7.41 8.27 14.84
CA LEU A 73 -8.00 8.00 13.52
C LEU A 73 -7.73 9.13 12.53
N GLY A 74 -6.87 8.84 11.54
CA GLY A 74 -6.39 9.76 10.51
C GLY A 74 -4.94 10.22 10.72
N LEU A 75 -4.28 9.86 11.83
CA LEU A 75 -2.91 10.30 12.10
C LEU A 75 -1.86 9.60 11.24
N ALA A 76 -2.12 8.41 10.72
CA ALA A 76 -1.25 7.78 9.74
C ALA A 76 -1.11 8.63 8.47
N HIS A 77 -2.23 9.11 7.95
CA HIS A 77 -2.28 10.00 6.80
C HIS A 77 -1.75 11.41 7.14
N PHE A 78 -2.09 11.94 8.31
CA PHE A 78 -1.55 13.20 8.76
C PHE A 78 -0.02 13.18 8.90
N LEU A 79 0.54 12.05 9.38
CA LEU A 79 1.98 11.86 9.47
C LEU A 79 2.64 11.79 8.09
N GLU A 80 1.94 11.22 7.10
CA GLU A 80 2.38 11.26 5.71
C GLU A 80 2.63 12.70 5.25
N HIS A 81 1.70 13.61 5.49
CA HIS A 81 1.85 15.04 5.18
C HIS A 81 3.03 15.67 5.93
N MET A 82 3.20 15.33 7.20
CA MET A 82 4.28 15.87 8.02
C MET A 82 5.68 15.46 7.56
N CYS A 83 5.81 14.37 6.79
CA CYS A 83 7.08 14.00 6.16
C CYS A 83 7.60 15.06 5.16
N PHE A 84 6.73 15.94 4.69
CA PHE A 84 7.08 17.04 3.79
C PHE A 84 7.19 18.40 4.52
N ASN A 85 6.81 18.46 5.79
CA ASN A 85 6.71 19.69 6.58
C ASN A 85 7.81 19.85 7.64
N GLY A 86 8.98 19.32 7.36
CA GLY A 86 10.18 19.50 8.15
C GLY A 86 10.76 18.25 8.77
N THR A 87 12.03 18.07 8.51
CA THR A 87 12.87 17.00 9.06
C THR A 87 14.15 17.61 9.66
N ALA A 88 14.97 16.80 10.30
CA ALA A 88 16.20 17.28 10.93
C ALA A 88 17.16 17.96 9.94
N HIS A 89 17.27 17.44 8.72
CA HIS A 89 18.17 17.99 7.70
C HIS A 89 17.48 18.92 6.70
N PHE A 90 16.13 18.87 6.64
CA PHE A 90 15.34 19.68 5.71
C PHE A 90 14.23 20.43 6.47
N PRO A 91 14.55 21.60 7.08
CA PRO A 91 13.58 22.37 7.83
C PRO A 91 12.47 22.96 6.93
N GLY A 92 11.23 22.96 7.43
CA GLY A 92 10.07 23.48 6.73
C GLY A 92 9.85 22.80 5.38
N ASN A 93 9.74 23.56 4.31
CA ASN A 93 9.52 23.05 2.95
C ASN A 93 10.81 22.90 2.11
N SER A 94 12.01 22.93 2.75
CA SER A 94 13.28 22.90 2.03
C SER A 94 13.52 21.59 1.26
N LEU A 95 12.94 20.48 1.71
CA LEU A 95 12.92 19.20 1.01
C LEU A 95 12.25 19.32 -0.36
N GLU A 96 11.03 19.82 -0.40
CA GLU A 96 10.30 20.01 -1.65
C GLU A 96 10.98 21.01 -2.59
N GLN A 97 11.51 22.09 -2.02
CA GLN A 97 12.29 23.09 -2.80
C GLN A 97 13.52 22.44 -3.45
N TYR A 98 14.24 21.58 -2.73
CA TYR A 98 15.38 20.86 -3.29
C TYR A 98 14.94 19.93 -4.43
N LEU A 99 13.95 19.08 -4.20
CA LEU A 99 13.48 18.11 -5.19
C LEU A 99 12.94 18.82 -6.44
N LYS A 100 12.15 19.87 -6.26
CA LYS A 100 11.64 20.68 -7.36
C LYS A 100 12.76 21.32 -8.20
N ARG A 101 13.85 21.77 -7.57
CA ARG A 101 15.04 22.33 -8.26
C ARG A 101 15.70 21.31 -9.18
N ILE A 102 15.73 20.04 -8.82
CA ILE A 102 16.28 18.96 -9.64
C ILE A 102 15.22 18.29 -10.54
N GLY A 103 14.00 18.85 -10.60
CA GLY A 103 12.91 18.37 -11.47
C GLY A 103 12.17 17.15 -10.94
N VAL A 104 12.28 16.84 -9.64
CA VAL A 104 11.62 15.71 -8.99
C VAL A 104 10.39 16.18 -8.24
N SER A 105 9.27 15.46 -8.40
CA SER A 105 8.05 15.63 -7.60
C SER A 105 7.91 14.44 -6.66
N PRO A 106 8.11 14.61 -5.36
CA PRO A 106 7.89 13.53 -4.40
C PRO A 106 6.39 13.27 -4.26
N ASN A 107 6.05 12.05 -3.88
CA ASN A 107 4.67 11.71 -3.55
C ASN A 107 4.65 10.62 -2.46
N ALA A 108 3.49 10.46 -1.84
CA ALA A 108 3.26 9.43 -0.86
C ALA A 108 1.82 8.92 -0.91
N SER A 109 1.55 7.84 -0.24
CA SER A 109 0.21 7.30 -0.08
C SER A 109 0.09 6.50 1.21
N THR A 110 -0.99 6.73 1.94
CA THR A 110 -1.36 5.96 3.13
C THR A 110 -2.53 5.05 2.82
N ALA A 111 -2.32 3.74 3.00
CA ALA A 111 -3.37 2.73 2.99
C ALA A 111 -3.71 2.29 4.42
N MET A 112 -4.59 1.29 4.57
CA MET A 112 -4.90 0.75 5.89
C MET A 112 -3.71 0.00 6.50
N ASP A 113 -2.93 -0.71 5.67
CA ASP A 113 -1.87 -1.63 6.13
C ASP A 113 -0.45 -1.12 5.89
N GLU A 114 -0.27 -0.08 5.09
CA GLU A 114 1.03 0.44 4.69
C GLU A 114 0.99 1.94 4.38
N THR A 115 2.16 2.57 4.44
CA THR A 115 2.42 3.91 3.93
C THR A 115 3.67 3.87 3.06
N VAL A 116 3.60 4.43 1.87
CA VAL A 116 4.70 4.41 0.90
C VAL A 116 5.01 5.84 0.46
N TYR A 117 6.29 6.19 0.53
CA TYR A 117 6.83 7.46 0.07
C TYR A 117 7.76 7.21 -1.11
N HIS A 118 7.78 8.09 -2.08
CA HIS A 118 8.65 7.92 -3.23
C HIS A 118 9.10 9.21 -3.88
N MET A 119 10.27 9.14 -4.48
CA MET A 119 10.86 10.12 -5.39
C MET A 119 11.20 9.38 -6.66
N CYS A 120 10.41 9.57 -7.71
CA CYS A 120 10.60 8.90 -8.99
C CYS A 120 11.31 9.80 -9.99
N ASP A 121 11.96 9.16 -10.98
CA ASP A 121 12.65 9.82 -12.09
C ASP A 121 13.76 10.79 -11.64
N VAL A 122 14.43 10.47 -10.52
CA VAL A 122 15.52 11.29 -9.98
C VAL A 122 16.71 11.29 -10.94
N PRO A 123 17.24 12.47 -11.35
CA PRO A 123 18.42 12.56 -12.21
C PRO A 123 19.69 12.21 -11.42
N VAL A 124 20.25 11.02 -11.66
CA VAL A 124 21.42 10.50 -10.93
C VAL A 124 22.76 11.03 -11.43
N ASP A 125 22.76 11.74 -12.55
CA ASP A 125 23.91 12.48 -13.10
C ASP A 125 24.12 13.86 -12.43
N ILE A 126 23.16 14.34 -11.65
CA ILE A 126 23.33 15.54 -10.83
C ILE A 126 24.18 15.20 -9.60
N PRO A 127 25.34 15.87 -9.40
CA PRO A 127 26.18 15.62 -8.24
C PRO A 127 25.44 15.78 -6.91
N GLY A 128 25.49 14.76 -6.06
CA GLY A 128 24.85 14.74 -4.74
C GLY A 128 23.36 14.41 -4.73
N ALA A 129 22.72 14.19 -5.90
CA ALA A 129 21.29 13.88 -5.94
C ALA A 129 20.98 12.55 -5.23
N ILE A 130 21.75 11.50 -5.48
CA ILE A 130 21.60 10.21 -4.82
C ILE A 130 21.77 10.35 -3.30
N ASP A 131 22.86 10.99 -2.85
CA ASP A 131 23.14 11.17 -1.42
C ASP A 131 22.01 11.92 -0.71
N THR A 132 21.50 12.98 -1.36
CA THR A 132 20.40 13.78 -0.81
C THR A 132 19.09 12.99 -0.77
N CYS A 133 18.78 12.22 -1.82
CA CYS A 133 17.57 11.38 -1.82
C CYS A 133 17.63 10.28 -0.74
N LEU A 134 18.79 9.66 -0.55
CA LEU A 134 18.98 8.68 0.54
C LEU A 134 18.85 9.35 1.91
N LEU A 135 19.36 10.57 2.08
CA LEU A 135 19.21 11.35 3.32
C LEU A 135 17.74 11.71 3.58
N ILE A 136 16.97 12.04 2.55
CA ILE A 136 15.53 12.26 2.66
C ILE A 136 14.81 10.99 3.14
N LEU A 137 15.15 9.82 2.58
CA LEU A 137 14.56 8.55 3.04
C LEU A 137 14.93 8.24 4.50
N HIS A 138 16.15 8.60 4.91
CA HIS A 138 16.59 8.45 6.30
C HIS A 138 15.77 9.34 7.24
N ASP A 139 15.60 10.61 6.88
CA ASP A 139 14.83 11.56 7.68
C ASP A 139 13.36 11.14 7.81
N TRP A 140 12.76 10.65 6.73
CA TRP A 140 11.40 10.09 6.80
C TRP A 140 11.31 8.88 7.72
N SER A 141 12.39 8.09 7.77
CA SER A 141 12.46 6.88 8.60
C SER A 141 12.52 7.19 10.10
N ASN A 142 13.26 8.24 10.54
CA ASN A 142 13.57 8.44 11.96
C ASN A 142 13.62 9.91 12.43
N ASP A 143 13.74 10.89 11.55
CA ASP A 143 14.15 12.25 11.92
C ASP A 143 13.12 13.34 11.57
N LEU A 144 11.81 13.02 11.69
CA LEU A 144 10.75 14.02 11.56
C LEU A 144 10.77 14.99 12.75
N THR A 145 10.67 16.28 12.47
CA THR A 145 10.64 17.31 13.54
C THR A 145 9.30 17.37 14.24
N LEU A 146 8.19 17.13 13.53
CA LEU A 146 6.83 17.20 14.02
C LEU A 146 6.57 18.48 14.83
N ASP A 147 6.99 19.65 14.26
CA ASP A 147 6.85 20.94 14.88
C ASP A 147 5.34 21.25 15.12
N PRO A 148 4.93 21.62 16.35
CA PRO A 148 3.53 21.93 16.65
C PRO A 148 2.96 23.04 15.76
N VAL A 149 3.76 24.03 15.36
CA VAL A 149 3.30 25.12 14.48
C VAL A 149 3.01 24.60 13.07
N GLU A 150 3.84 23.70 12.56
CA GLU A 150 3.61 23.07 11.24
C GLU A 150 2.43 22.08 11.30
N ILE A 151 2.29 21.32 12.40
CA ILE A 151 1.11 20.49 12.65
C ILE A 151 -0.17 21.33 12.59
N ASP A 152 -0.24 22.46 13.28
CA ASP A 152 -1.44 23.29 13.29
C ASP A 152 -1.78 23.89 11.93
N LYS A 153 -0.78 24.23 11.12
CA LYS A 153 -0.98 24.67 9.73
C LYS A 153 -1.55 23.54 8.86
N GLU A 154 -1.00 22.32 9.03
CA GLU A 154 -1.35 21.17 8.20
C GLU A 154 -2.77 20.66 8.45
N ARG A 155 -3.35 20.89 9.64
CA ARG A 155 -4.77 20.58 9.91
C ARG A 155 -5.71 21.16 8.85
N GLY A 156 -5.46 22.42 8.46
CA GLY A 156 -6.24 23.09 7.43
C GLY A 156 -6.11 22.43 6.06
N VAL A 157 -4.91 21.97 5.70
CA VAL A 157 -4.63 21.29 4.43
C VAL A 157 -5.36 19.94 4.38
N VAL A 158 -5.22 19.10 5.41
CA VAL A 158 -5.91 17.81 5.52
C VAL A 158 -7.42 17.97 5.55
N HIS A 159 -7.94 19.03 6.23
CA HIS A 159 -9.36 19.32 6.20
C HIS A 159 -9.88 19.69 4.80
N GLU A 160 -9.13 20.49 4.03
CA GLU A 160 -9.51 20.83 2.65
C GLU A 160 -9.43 19.60 1.73
N GLU A 161 -8.45 18.73 1.93
CA GLU A 161 -8.39 17.48 1.20
C GLU A 161 -9.61 16.60 1.52
N TRP A 162 -9.96 16.42 2.79
CA TRP A 162 -11.17 15.72 3.20
C TRP A 162 -12.41 16.33 2.54
N ARG A 163 -12.55 17.65 2.54
CA ARG A 163 -13.68 18.36 1.95
C ARG A 163 -13.80 18.07 0.44
N THR A 164 -12.70 18.07 -0.27
CA THR A 164 -12.68 17.82 -1.73
C THR A 164 -12.88 16.35 -2.09
N ARG A 165 -12.45 15.44 -1.22
CA ARG A 165 -12.66 13.98 -1.39
C ARG A 165 -14.01 13.48 -0.91
N MET A 166 -14.80 14.30 -0.18
CA MET A 166 -16.09 13.91 0.38
C MET A 166 -17.19 13.84 -0.69
N THR A 167 -17.02 12.87 -1.59
CA THR A 167 -17.99 12.51 -2.65
C THR A 167 -19.07 11.57 -2.11
N ALA A 168 -20.14 11.37 -2.88
CA ALA A 168 -21.17 10.35 -2.56
C ALA A 168 -20.55 8.96 -2.32
N MET A 169 -19.53 8.58 -3.10
CA MET A 169 -18.84 7.30 -2.95
C MET A 169 -18.14 7.17 -1.59
N LEU A 170 -17.42 8.20 -1.14
CA LEU A 170 -16.76 8.16 0.17
C LEU A 170 -17.78 8.08 1.31
N ARG A 171 -18.89 8.86 1.23
CA ARG A 171 -19.99 8.77 2.21
C ARG A 171 -20.63 7.37 2.25
N PHE A 172 -20.75 6.71 1.10
CA PHE A 172 -21.20 5.32 1.06
C PHE A 172 -20.19 4.36 1.67
N GLN A 173 -18.90 4.54 1.41
CA GLN A 173 -17.85 3.72 2.04
C GLN A 173 -17.85 3.87 3.57
N GLU A 174 -17.94 5.09 4.09
CA GLU A 174 -18.02 5.32 5.54
C GLU A 174 -19.19 4.61 6.22
N GLN A 175 -20.33 4.51 5.52
CA GLN A 175 -21.52 3.80 6.03
C GLN A 175 -21.43 2.28 5.83
N MET A 176 -20.88 1.83 4.72
CA MET A 176 -20.84 0.42 4.32
C MET A 176 -19.76 -0.37 5.05
N LEU A 177 -18.55 0.20 5.21
CA LEU A 177 -17.40 -0.53 5.75
C LEU A 177 -17.64 -1.07 7.18
N PRO A 178 -18.24 -0.32 8.12
CA PRO A 178 -18.56 -0.85 9.45
C PRO A 178 -19.53 -2.03 9.42
N ILE A 179 -20.39 -2.11 8.40
CA ILE A 179 -21.34 -3.21 8.22
C ILE A 179 -20.65 -4.39 7.54
N MET A 180 -19.90 -4.12 6.47
CA MET A 180 -19.18 -5.15 5.70
C MET A 180 -18.09 -5.83 6.55
N TYR A 181 -17.39 -5.07 7.38
CA TYR A 181 -16.29 -5.52 8.23
C TYR A 181 -16.66 -5.47 9.72
N ALA A 182 -17.91 -5.81 10.05
CA ALA A 182 -18.40 -5.80 11.41
C ALA A 182 -17.49 -6.62 12.35
N GLY A 183 -17.10 -6.00 13.48
CA GLY A 183 -16.17 -6.60 14.44
C GLY A 183 -14.69 -6.53 14.06
N SER A 184 -14.36 -6.07 12.87
CA SER A 184 -12.98 -5.84 12.43
C SER A 184 -12.62 -4.36 12.45
N LYS A 185 -11.36 -4.06 12.72
CA LYS A 185 -10.82 -2.71 12.67
C LYS A 185 -10.86 -2.11 11.25
N TYR A 186 -10.88 -2.92 10.21
CA TYR A 186 -11.05 -2.47 8.82
C TYR A 186 -12.34 -1.70 8.58
N GLY A 187 -13.38 -1.92 9.40
CA GLY A 187 -14.65 -1.19 9.30
C GLY A 187 -14.57 0.28 9.70
N VAL A 188 -13.54 0.70 10.43
CA VAL A 188 -13.44 2.05 11.03
C VAL A 188 -12.13 2.78 10.76
N SER A 189 -11.19 2.15 10.06
CA SER A 189 -9.82 2.65 9.87
C SER A 189 -9.57 3.24 8.48
N LEU A 190 -10.52 4.00 7.92
CA LEU A 190 -10.26 4.74 6.68
C LEU A 190 -9.09 5.72 6.89
N PRO A 191 -8.09 5.77 5.98
CA PRO A 191 -6.91 6.63 6.14
C PRO A 191 -7.23 8.11 6.30
N ILE A 192 -8.29 8.60 5.65
CA ILE A 192 -8.72 10.00 5.80
C ILE A 192 -9.13 10.36 7.23
N GLY A 193 -9.43 9.37 8.05
CA GLY A 193 -9.69 9.50 9.47
C GLY A 193 -10.98 10.22 9.85
N LYS A 194 -10.96 10.81 11.05
CA LYS A 194 -12.07 11.57 11.62
C LYS A 194 -11.67 13.02 11.82
N MET A 195 -12.44 13.94 11.23
CA MET A 195 -12.10 15.38 11.26
C MET A 195 -12.13 15.99 12.66
N ASP A 196 -12.97 15.50 13.56
CA ASP A 196 -12.96 15.90 14.96
C ASP A 196 -11.64 15.55 15.68
N ILE A 197 -11.01 14.41 15.31
CA ILE A 197 -9.69 14.04 15.80
C ILE A 197 -8.63 14.90 15.11
N ILE A 198 -8.61 14.96 13.78
CA ILE A 198 -7.63 15.73 13.00
C ILE A 198 -7.55 17.20 13.44
N MET A 199 -8.68 17.81 13.72
CA MET A 199 -8.71 19.22 14.10
C MET A 199 -8.31 19.47 15.56
N ASN A 200 -8.30 18.44 16.44
CA ASN A 200 -8.17 18.65 17.88
C ASN A 200 -7.14 17.74 18.57
N PHE A 201 -6.43 16.85 17.87
CA PHE A 201 -5.42 16.00 18.53
C PHE A 201 -4.26 16.85 19.09
N GLU A 202 -3.73 16.43 20.22
CA GLU A 202 -2.52 17.03 20.79
C GLU A 202 -1.29 16.61 19.98
N PRO A 203 -0.33 17.50 19.68
CA PRO A 203 0.88 17.15 18.92
C PRO A 203 1.62 15.92 19.44
N GLN A 204 1.57 15.67 20.75
CA GLN A 204 2.17 14.48 21.36
C GLN A 204 1.50 13.18 20.88
N THR A 205 0.20 13.18 20.59
CA THR A 205 -0.52 12.00 20.08
C THR A 205 0.02 11.55 18.69
N LEU A 206 0.38 12.51 17.84
CA LEU A 206 1.02 12.23 16.56
C LEU A 206 2.44 11.69 16.75
N ARG A 207 3.19 12.30 17.68
CA ARG A 207 4.54 11.85 18.03
C ARG A 207 4.54 10.43 18.60
N ASP A 208 3.58 10.12 19.48
CA ASP A 208 3.41 8.77 20.05
C ASP A 208 3.15 7.72 18.95
N TYR A 209 2.34 8.08 17.92
CA TYR A 209 2.13 7.21 16.76
C TYR A 209 3.43 7.01 15.97
N TYR A 210 4.17 8.08 15.69
CA TYR A 210 5.44 8.03 14.96
C TYR A 210 6.47 7.19 15.70
N GLU A 211 6.75 7.46 16.97
CA GLU A 211 7.73 6.75 17.79
C GLU A 211 7.39 5.25 17.95
N LYS A 212 6.10 4.93 18.02
CA LYS A 212 5.63 3.55 18.15
C LYS A 212 5.80 2.75 16.87
N TRP A 213 5.57 3.36 15.72
CA TRP A 213 5.39 2.63 14.47
C TRP A 213 6.48 2.86 13.43
N TYR A 214 7.15 4.03 13.39
CA TYR A 214 8.23 4.31 12.46
C TYR A 214 9.54 3.79 13.02
N ARG A 215 9.79 2.52 12.76
CA ARG A 215 10.96 1.80 13.26
C ARG A 215 11.50 0.83 12.21
N PRO A 216 12.82 0.56 12.23
CA PRO A 216 13.52 -0.15 11.15
C PRO A 216 12.95 -1.53 10.79
N ASP A 217 12.45 -2.30 11.77
CA ASP A 217 11.91 -3.65 11.55
C ASP A 217 10.59 -3.68 10.75
N LEU A 218 9.94 -2.51 10.60
CA LEU A 218 8.74 -2.31 9.79
C LEU A 218 9.00 -1.49 8.53
N GLN A 219 10.27 -1.25 8.18
CA GLN A 219 10.67 -0.35 7.11
C GLN A 219 11.45 -1.06 6.01
N ALA A 220 11.29 -0.58 4.79
CA ALA A 220 12.10 -0.98 3.65
C ALA A 220 12.49 0.21 2.78
N ILE A 221 13.75 0.21 2.32
CA ILE A 221 14.29 1.12 1.31
C ILE A 221 14.37 0.37 -0.01
N ILE A 222 13.82 0.96 -1.08
CA ILE A 222 13.90 0.40 -2.43
C ILE A 222 14.53 1.42 -3.35
N VAL A 223 15.60 1.04 -4.06
CA VAL A 223 16.27 1.89 -5.06
C VAL A 223 16.38 1.14 -6.37
N VAL A 224 15.79 1.70 -7.41
CA VAL A 224 15.80 1.09 -8.76
C VAL A 224 16.15 2.14 -9.79
N GLY A 225 17.16 1.88 -10.63
CA GLY A 225 17.53 2.84 -11.68
C GLY A 225 18.90 2.60 -12.28
N ASP A 226 19.40 3.60 -12.99
CA ASP A 226 20.75 3.60 -13.56
C ASP A 226 21.78 3.97 -12.49
N ILE A 227 22.04 3.03 -11.61
CA ILE A 227 22.84 3.20 -10.39
C ILE A 227 23.93 2.14 -10.30
N ASP A 228 24.93 2.40 -9.50
CA ASP A 228 25.87 1.38 -9.02
C ASP A 228 25.34 0.73 -7.73
N VAL A 229 25.01 -0.56 -7.83
CA VAL A 229 24.36 -1.31 -6.74
C VAL A 229 25.23 -1.38 -5.49
N ASP A 230 26.55 -1.57 -5.66
CA ASP A 230 27.46 -1.71 -4.50
C ASP A 230 27.66 -0.38 -3.79
N SER A 231 27.69 0.73 -4.56
CA SER A 231 27.76 2.08 -4.00
C SER A 231 26.50 2.42 -3.20
N ILE A 232 25.30 2.15 -3.75
CA ILE A 232 24.03 2.39 -3.05
C ILE A 232 23.93 1.54 -1.79
N GLU A 233 24.30 0.26 -1.87
CA GLU A 233 24.30 -0.63 -0.70
C GLU A 233 25.20 -0.12 0.42
N ALA A 234 26.41 0.32 0.07
CA ALA A 234 27.37 0.87 1.03
C ALA A 234 26.82 2.15 1.70
N GLN A 235 26.17 3.03 0.91
CA GLN A 235 25.56 4.24 1.44
C GLN A 235 24.37 3.94 2.37
N ILE A 236 23.46 3.02 2.00
CA ILE A 236 22.37 2.60 2.86
C ILE A 236 22.90 2.01 4.17
N LYS A 237 23.87 1.10 4.10
CA LYS A 237 24.49 0.50 5.30
C LYS A 237 25.14 1.53 6.21
N LYS A 238 25.73 2.56 5.66
CA LYS A 238 26.36 3.64 6.43
C LYS A 238 25.34 4.59 7.05
N LEU A 239 24.35 5.03 6.24
CA LEU A 239 23.44 6.09 6.62
C LEU A 239 22.38 5.60 7.61
N PHE A 240 21.83 4.41 7.43
CA PHE A 240 20.73 3.87 8.26
C PHE A 240 21.21 3.03 9.45
N ALA A 241 22.51 2.88 9.65
CA ALA A 241 23.07 2.12 10.77
C ALA A 241 22.93 2.84 12.12
N ASP A 242 22.75 4.15 12.13
CA ASP A 242 22.61 4.97 13.33
C ASP A 242 21.18 4.90 13.92
N ILE A 243 20.20 4.49 13.12
CA ILE A 243 18.83 4.32 13.61
C ILE A 243 18.77 3.12 14.57
N PRO A 244 18.35 3.32 15.83
CA PRO A 244 18.40 2.25 16.83
C PRO A 244 17.37 1.16 16.58
N ALA A 245 17.75 -0.08 16.78
CA ALA A 245 16.80 -1.20 16.84
C ALA A 245 15.89 -1.07 18.07
N GLN A 246 14.63 -1.48 17.92
CA GLN A 246 13.64 -1.48 19.01
C GLN A 246 13.19 -2.91 19.36
N PRO A 247 14.03 -3.72 20.02
CA PRO A 247 13.78 -5.16 20.21
C PRO A 247 12.54 -5.49 21.06
N ASN A 248 12.11 -4.55 21.91
CA ASN A 248 10.95 -4.71 22.79
C ASN A 248 9.71 -3.93 22.29
N ALA A 249 9.72 -3.48 21.05
CA ALA A 249 8.61 -2.71 20.49
C ALA A 249 7.32 -3.53 20.40
N ALA A 250 6.20 -2.81 20.41
CA ALA A 250 4.89 -3.43 20.21
C ALA A 250 4.84 -4.23 18.89
N LYS A 251 4.30 -5.44 18.93
CA LYS A 251 4.11 -6.23 17.71
C LYS A 251 3.09 -5.55 16.81
N ARG A 252 3.35 -5.55 15.49
CA ARG A 252 2.36 -5.18 14.53
C ARG A 252 1.23 -6.21 14.56
N GLU A 253 0.03 -5.76 14.86
CA GLU A 253 -1.14 -6.62 14.90
C GLU A 253 -1.75 -6.78 13.50
N TYR A 254 -2.32 -7.96 13.26
CA TYR A 254 -3.13 -8.28 12.09
C TYR A 254 -4.57 -8.47 12.56
N PHE A 255 -5.47 -7.74 11.96
CA PHE A 255 -6.88 -7.76 12.34
C PHE A 255 -7.66 -8.72 11.43
N PRO A 256 -8.43 -9.65 12.02
CA PRO A 256 -9.22 -10.57 11.21
C PRO A 256 -10.38 -9.86 10.53
N VAL A 257 -10.75 -10.34 9.36
CA VAL A 257 -12.02 -10.01 8.70
C VAL A 257 -12.94 -11.22 8.85
N TYR A 258 -14.04 -11.03 9.58
CA TYR A 258 -14.94 -12.12 9.88
C TYR A 258 -15.87 -12.42 8.71
N ASP A 259 -16.15 -13.70 8.49
CA ASP A 259 -17.09 -14.14 7.49
C ASP A 259 -18.53 -14.04 8.02
N HIS A 260 -19.50 -13.99 7.11
CA HIS A 260 -20.93 -13.89 7.42
C HIS A 260 -21.66 -15.08 6.81
N LYS A 261 -22.58 -15.69 7.59
CA LYS A 261 -23.38 -16.80 7.11
C LYS A 261 -24.46 -16.34 6.13
N ASP A 262 -25.04 -15.18 6.39
CA ASP A 262 -26.13 -14.63 5.60
C ASP A 262 -25.62 -13.48 4.73
N PRO A 263 -26.22 -13.24 3.55
CA PRO A 263 -25.90 -12.08 2.73
C PRO A 263 -26.11 -10.77 3.50
N ILE A 264 -25.14 -9.87 3.43
CA ILE A 264 -25.29 -8.50 3.93
C ILE A 264 -25.92 -7.68 2.80
N ILE A 265 -27.00 -6.99 3.12
CA ILE A 265 -27.66 -6.06 2.19
C ILE A 265 -27.45 -4.65 2.74
N PHE A 266 -26.78 -3.80 1.95
CA PHE A 266 -26.59 -2.39 2.25
C PHE A 266 -27.29 -1.57 1.16
N ILE A 267 -28.18 -0.66 1.57
CA ILE A 267 -28.88 0.27 0.68
C ILE A 267 -28.58 1.67 1.14
N ALA A 268 -28.04 2.48 0.27
CA ALA A 268 -27.74 3.87 0.54
C ALA A 268 -28.27 4.78 -0.56
N GLN A 269 -28.56 6.03 -0.21
CA GLN A 269 -28.98 7.08 -1.12
C GLN A 269 -28.20 8.36 -0.81
N ASP A 270 -27.77 9.03 -1.84
CA ASP A 270 -27.11 10.33 -1.73
C ASP A 270 -27.64 11.27 -2.82
N LYS A 271 -27.80 12.56 -2.46
CA LYS A 271 -28.33 13.58 -3.39
C LYS A 271 -27.45 13.86 -4.60
N GLU A 272 -26.16 13.54 -4.51
CA GLU A 272 -25.19 13.73 -5.60
C GLU A 272 -25.12 12.51 -6.53
N LYS A 273 -25.69 11.36 -6.10
CA LYS A 273 -25.75 10.13 -6.91
C LYS A 273 -27.05 10.12 -7.71
N THR A 274 -26.95 10.31 -9.02
CA THR A 274 -28.11 10.44 -9.92
C THR A 274 -28.50 9.13 -10.61
N ASP A 275 -27.63 8.14 -10.55
CA ASP A 275 -27.81 6.80 -11.12
C ASP A 275 -28.02 5.74 -10.03
N ILE A 276 -28.53 4.59 -10.43
CA ILE A 276 -28.65 3.43 -9.56
C ILE A 276 -27.44 2.54 -9.84
N GLU A 277 -26.74 2.18 -8.78
CA GLU A 277 -25.63 1.25 -8.84
C GLU A 277 -25.94 0.03 -7.98
N PHE A 278 -25.67 -1.15 -8.51
CA PHE A 278 -25.80 -2.42 -7.83
C PHE A 278 -24.45 -3.13 -7.82
N VAL A 279 -23.89 -3.32 -6.62
CA VAL A 279 -22.58 -3.95 -6.45
C VAL A 279 -22.72 -5.21 -5.62
N VAL A 280 -22.09 -6.28 -6.07
CA VAL A 280 -22.02 -7.56 -5.33
C VAL A 280 -20.57 -7.80 -4.93
N PHE A 281 -20.33 -7.85 -3.63
CA PHE A 281 -19.04 -8.22 -3.07
C PHE A 281 -19.07 -9.69 -2.63
N ASN A 282 -18.12 -10.48 -3.09
CA ASN A 282 -17.88 -11.82 -2.61
C ASN A 282 -16.60 -11.84 -1.78
N LYS A 283 -16.74 -11.92 -0.45
CA LYS A 283 -15.58 -12.03 0.43
C LYS A 283 -15.01 -13.43 0.37
N HIS A 284 -13.71 -13.52 0.38
CA HIS A 284 -12.97 -14.78 0.46
C HIS A 284 -11.68 -14.56 1.26
N ASP A 285 -11.11 -15.64 1.75
CA ASP A 285 -9.84 -15.58 2.45
C ASP A 285 -8.73 -15.01 1.56
N ALA A 286 -7.96 -14.06 2.10
CA ALA A 286 -6.76 -13.59 1.44
C ALA A 286 -5.70 -14.70 1.40
N THR A 287 -4.99 -14.81 0.28
CA THR A 287 -3.85 -15.73 0.23
C THR A 287 -2.78 -15.26 1.23
N PRO A 288 -2.34 -16.12 2.16
CA PRO A 288 -1.25 -15.78 3.06
C PRO A 288 0.02 -15.32 2.31
N ASP A 289 0.72 -14.30 2.83
CA ASP A 289 1.91 -13.75 2.17
C ASP A 289 2.98 -14.81 1.91
N SER A 290 3.10 -15.81 2.79
CA SER A 290 4.00 -16.95 2.64
C SER A 290 3.71 -17.83 1.42
N LEU A 291 2.52 -17.73 0.83
CA LEU A 291 2.10 -18.50 -0.34
C LEU A 291 2.06 -17.66 -1.63
N LYS A 292 2.21 -16.34 -1.54
CA LYS A 292 2.17 -15.45 -2.71
C LYS A 292 3.39 -15.60 -3.62
N ASN A 293 4.47 -16.17 -3.13
CA ASN A 293 5.69 -16.46 -3.89
C ASN A 293 5.68 -17.81 -4.59
N TYR A 294 4.57 -18.54 -4.60
CA TYR A 294 4.43 -19.81 -5.30
C TYR A 294 3.78 -19.64 -6.67
N SER A 295 4.17 -20.49 -7.62
CA SER A 295 3.61 -20.48 -8.98
C SER A 295 2.10 -20.72 -9.03
N ASP A 296 1.55 -21.42 -8.04
CA ASP A 296 0.10 -21.66 -7.92
C ASP A 296 -0.68 -20.37 -7.65
N TYR A 297 -0.12 -19.46 -6.86
CA TYR A 297 -0.70 -18.13 -6.65
C TYR A 297 -0.84 -17.35 -7.96
N LEU A 298 0.23 -17.28 -8.76
CA LEU A 298 0.20 -16.63 -10.07
C LEU A 298 -0.80 -17.27 -11.04
N ARG A 299 -0.90 -18.61 -11.03
CA ARG A 299 -1.88 -19.31 -11.88
C ARG A 299 -3.31 -19.00 -11.48
N LYS A 300 -3.61 -18.96 -10.18
CA LYS A 300 -4.92 -18.61 -9.66
C LYS A 300 -5.28 -17.16 -9.98
N ASP A 301 -4.36 -16.24 -9.74
CA ASP A 301 -4.52 -14.84 -10.06
C ASP A 301 -4.78 -14.63 -11.56
N TYR A 302 -3.96 -15.21 -12.42
CA TYR A 302 -4.15 -15.17 -13.87
C TYR A 302 -5.50 -15.77 -14.31
N ALA A 303 -5.87 -16.93 -13.75
CA ALA A 303 -7.16 -17.54 -14.06
C ALA A 303 -8.34 -16.64 -13.65
N THR A 304 -8.25 -15.98 -12.50
CA THR A 304 -9.26 -15.03 -12.02
C THR A 304 -9.35 -13.83 -12.96
N GLN A 305 -8.23 -13.28 -13.40
CA GLN A 305 -8.22 -12.18 -14.38
C GLN A 305 -8.84 -12.59 -15.71
N VAL A 306 -8.51 -13.78 -16.25
CA VAL A 306 -9.09 -14.29 -17.50
C VAL A 306 -10.61 -14.47 -17.37
N ILE A 307 -11.07 -15.09 -16.27
CA ILE A 307 -12.52 -15.30 -16.02
C ILE A 307 -13.23 -13.94 -15.92
N SER A 308 -12.65 -12.98 -15.22
CA SER A 308 -13.19 -11.61 -15.11
C SER A 308 -13.33 -10.95 -16.49
N ARG A 309 -12.29 -11.01 -17.32
CA ARG A 309 -12.33 -10.47 -18.69
C ARG A 309 -13.35 -11.15 -19.58
N MET A 310 -13.48 -12.48 -19.49
CA MET A 310 -14.49 -13.22 -20.22
C MET A 310 -15.91 -12.83 -19.80
N LEU A 311 -16.13 -12.60 -18.50
CA LEU A 311 -17.40 -12.15 -17.99
C LEU A 311 -17.71 -10.73 -18.44
N GLU A 312 -16.77 -9.81 -18.32
CA GLU A 312 -16.90 -8.44 -18.81
C GLU A 312 -17.29 -8.41 -20.32
N GLN A 313 -16.59 -9.20 -21.14
CA GLN A 313 -16.88 -9.27 -22.56
C GLN A 313 -18.31 -9.76 -22.82
N ARG A 314 -18.76 -10.80 -22.12
CA ARG A 314 -20.14 -11.31 -22.27
C ARG A 314 -21.19 -10.32 -21.83
N LEU A 315 -20.94 -9.60 -20.72
CA LEU A 315 -21.84 -8.56 -20.23
C LEU A 315 -21.90 -7.40 -21.24
N TYR A 316 -20.75 -6.99 -21.77
CA TYR A 316 -20.67 -5.98 -22.82
C TYR A 316 -21.45 -6.41 -24.08
N GLU A 317 -21.27 -7.63 -24.59
CA GLU A 317 -22.01 -8.15 -25.75
C GLU A 317 -23.53 -8.13 -25.50
N ARG A 318 -23.97 -8.48 -24.30
CA ARG A 318 -25.38 -8.41 -23.93
C ARG A 318 -25.91 -6.98 -23.85
N SER A 319 -25.12 -6.05 -23.38
CA SER A 319 -25.50 -4.64 -23.32
C SER A 319 -25.66 -4.01 -24.72
N GLN A 320 -25.03 -4.59 -25.75
CA GLN A 320 -25.15 -4.14 -27.15
C GLN A 320 -26.36 -4.73 -27.88
N THR A 321 -27.17 -5.57 -27.23
CA THR A 321 -28.39 -6.12 -27.86
C THR A 321 -29.50 -5.07 -27.95
N ALA A 322 -30.45 -5.23 -28.88
CA ALA A 322 -31.51 -4.26 -29.15
C ALA A 322 -32.41 -3.95 -27.93
N HIS A 323 -32.49 -4.83 -26.95
CA HIS A 323 -33.24 -4.66 -25.69
C HIS A 323 -32.44 -5.21 -24.53
N PRO A 324 -31.38 -4.52 -24.08
CA PRO A 324 -30.63 -4.93 -22.92
C PRO A 324 -31.54 -4.87 -21.68
N ARG A 325 -31.52 -5.93 -20.87
CA ARG A 325 -32.35 -6.00 -19.64
C ARG A 325 -31.89 -5.06 -18.53
N SER A 326 -30.65 -4.59 -18.61
CA SER A 326 -30.04 -3.59 -17.73
C SER A 326 -28.74 -3.08 -18.35
N GLU A 327 -28.30 -1.88 -18.01
CA GLU A 327 -26.90 -1.47 -18.24
C GLU A 327 -26.01 -2.27 -17.29
N GLU A 328 -25.65 -3.48 -17.67
CA GLU A 328 -24.77 -4.35 -16.90
C GLU A 328 -23.33 -3.85 -17.04
N ARG A 329 -22.95 -2.85 -16.27
CA ARG A 329 -21.54 -2.42 -16.11
C ARG A 329 -20.96 -3.03 -14.86
N ARG A 330 -19.87 -3.75 -15.01
CA ARG A 330 -19.01 -4.12 -13.91
C ARG A 330 -17.92 -3.02 -13.78
N VAL A 331 -17.87 -2.39 -12.63
CA VAL A 331 -16.74 -1.56 -12.23
C VAL A 331 -15.76 -2.50 -11.51
N GLY A 332 -14.58 -2.66 -12.08
CA GLY A 332 -13.48 -3.44 -11.51
C GLY A 332 -12.70 -2.65 -10.49
#